data_f55d48cf32446923a5e3c142e1bb07bd
#
_entry.id   f55d48cf32446923a5e3c142e1bb07bd
#
_cell.length_a   1.000
_cell.length_b   1.000
_cell.length_c   1.000
_cell.angle_alpha   90.00
_cell.angle_beta   90.00
_cell.angle_gamma   90.00
#
_symmetry.space_group_name_H-M   'P 1'
#
loop_
_entity.id
_entity.type
_entity.pdbx_description
1 polymer ?
#
loop_
_entity_poly.entity_id
_entity_poly.type
_entity_poly.pdbx_seq_one_letter_code
_entity_poly.pdbx_strand_id
1 'polypeptide(L)'
;MKTKFFRVGFVRVSLILVLFFSLVSTIQAGALDTFMGEKGTVKISGGTAHIPVMKEAAKRIMTTNSDIQISIAGGGSGVGIKQVGEGLVDIGNSGRKPTDMEIKKYQLKMFKWAIDGVGVVVNPENKVKALSNAQLIDIFSGKIDNWKDLGGLDKSINVYTRDKASGTRDVFWKKAIDKGEITDKANFVVSNGAMKSAISNDPYGIGYVSVGHIDESVAPVALDGVVPTLENVKQGKYKIARGLYSNTKGEPSGLSKKFIEYLFSPEGQQIAADKGFIPIQ
;
A
#
# COMPACT_ATOMS: atom_id res chain seq x y z
N MET A 1 -39.73 -94.66 -12.35
CA MET A 1 -40.17 -93.43 -13.00
C MET A 1 -39.38 -92.28 -12.39
N LYS A 2 -38.38 -91.74 -13.11
CA LYS A 2 -37.44 -90.66 -12.58
C LYS A 2 -37.80 -89.40 -13.35
N THR A 3 -38.35 -88.41 -12.63
CA THR A 3 -38.64 -87.05 -13.12
C THR A 3 -37.40 -86.15 -13.01
N LYS A 4 -36.91 -85.64 -14.14
CA LYS A 4 -35.82 -84.73 -14.24
C LYS A 4 -36.38 -83.29 -14.09
N PHE A 5 -35.91 -82.57 -13.10
CA PHE A 5 -36.14 -81.11 -12.95
C PHE A 5 -35.12 -80.32 -13.77
N PHE A 6 -35.62 -79.49 -14.68
CA PHE A 6 -34.82 -78.50 -15.42
C PHE A 6 -34.67 -77.23 -14.59
N ARG A 7 -33.42 -76.91 -14.33
CA ARG A 7 -33.09 -75.62 -13.70
C ARG A 7 -32.82 -74.58 -14.78
N VAL A 8 -33.70 -73.57 -14.86
CA VAL A 8 -33.51 -72.40 -15.70
C VAL A 8 -32.58 -71.39 -14.94
N GLY A 9 -31.43 -71.18 -15.51
CA GLY A 9 -30.46 -70.13 -14.94
C GLY A 9 -30.84 -68.74 -15.40
N PHE A 10 -31.13 -67.86 -14.45
CA PHE A 10 -31.30 -66.42 -14.69
C PHE A 10 -29.91 -65.74 -14.80
N VAL A 11 -29.61 -65.29 -16.03
CA VAL A 11 -28.45 -64.40 -16.26
C VAL A 11 -28.86 -63.00 -15.87
N ARG A 12 -28.25 -62.48 -14.74
CA ARG A 12 -28.39 -61.06 -14.36
C ARG A 12 -27.41 -60.23 -15.19
N VAL A 13 -27.89 -59.47 -16.15
CA VAL A 13 -27.15 -58.43 -16.84
C VAL A 13 -27.10 -57.21 -15.94
N SER A 14 -25.94 -56.95 -15.29
CA SER A 14 -25.72 -55.70 -14.56
C SER A 14 -25.33 -54.61 -15.54
N LEU A 15 -26.26 -53.69 -15.75
CA LEU A 15 -26.04 -52.48 -16.54
C LEU A 15 -25.20 -51.49 -15.68
N ILE A 16 -23.88 -51.37 -15.93
CA ILE A 16 -23.01 -50.39 -15.30
C ILE A 16 -23.22 -49.06 -16.03
N LEU A 17 -23.98 -48.18 -15.39
CA LEU A 17 -24.15 -46.79 -15.85
C LEU A 17 -22.89 -46.02 -15.49
N VAL A 18 -21.95 -45.81 -16.42
CA VAL A 18 -20.79 -44.96 -16.27
C VAL A 18 -21.23 -43.52 -16.44
N LEU A 19 -21.46 -42.82 -15.32
CA LEU A 19 -21.65 -41.37 -15.31
C LEU A 19 -20.30 -40.68 -15.61
N PHE A 20 -20.14 -40.21 -16.84
CA PHE A 20 -19.10 -39.24 -17.20
C PHE A 20 -19.44 -37.92 -16.54
N PHE A 21 -18.83 -37.64 -15.37
CA PHE A 21 -18.76 -36.31 -14.83
C PHE A 21 -17.74 -35.53 -15.67
N SER A 22 -18.21 -34.80 -16.69
CA SER A 22 -17.40 -33.80 -17.38
C SER A 22 -17.11 -32.66 -16.38
N LEU A 23 -15.90 -32.66 -15.81
CA LEU A 23 -15.37 -31.46 -15.12
C LEU A 23 -15.29 -30.36 -16.18
N VAL A 24 -16.28 -29.51 -16.23
CA VAL A 24 -16.19 -28.22 -16.90
C VAL A 24 -15.29 -27.35 -15.99
N SER A 25 -13.98 -27.42 -16.24
CA SER A 25 -13.07 -26.43 -15.67
C SER A 25 -13.47 -25.09 -16.27
N THR A 26 -14.20 -24.28 -15.51
CA THR A 26 -14.37 -22.86 -15.81
C THR A 26 -12.98 -22.23 -15.72
N ILE A 27 -12.37 -21.98 -16.88
CA ILE A 27 -11.19 -21.13 -16.96
C ILE A 27 -11.68 -19.76 -16.48
N GLN A 28 -11.40 -19.44 -15.24
CA GLN A 28 -11.66 -18.09 -14.71
C GLN A 28 -10.67 -17.17 -15.42
N ALA A 29 -11.19 -16.29 -16.29
CA ALA A 29 -10.38 -15.30 -16.99
C ALA A 29 -9.53 -14.55 -15.97
N GLY A 30 -8.23 -14.46 -16.18
CA GLY A 30 -7.32 -13.76 -15.31
C GLY A 30 -7.66 -12.26 -15.28
N ALA A 31 -7.38 -11.59 -14.19
CA ALA A 31 -7.64 -10.14 -14.08
C ALA A 31 -6.92 -9.33 -15.17
N LEU A 32 -5.80 -9.85 -15.70
CA LEU A 32 -5.04 -9.25 -16.80
C LEU A 32 -5.72 -9.43 -18.16
N ASP A 33 -6.57 -10.44 -18.35
CA ASP A 33 -7.27 -10.68 -19.62
C ASP A 33 -8.19 -9.51 -20.00
N THR A 34 -8.66 -8.75 -19.00
CA THR A 34 -9.49 -7.56 -19.22
C THR A 34 -8.77 -6.45 -19.99
N PHE A 35 -7.44 -6.51 -20.07
CA PHE A 35 -6.60 -5.55 -20.81
C PHE A 35 -6.28 -6.02 -22.24
N MET A 36 -6.60 -7.26 -22.61
CA MET A 36 -6.35 -7.76 -23.95
C MET A 36 -7.17 -6.99 -24.99
N GLY A 37 -6.52 -6.59 -26.09
CA GLY A 37 -7.15 -5.79 -27.16
C GLY A 37 -7.41 -4.32 -26.83
N GLU A 38 -7.11 -3.87 -25.61
CA GLU A 38 -7.18 -2.46 -25.25
C GLU A 38 -5.93 -1.69 -25.74
N LYS A 39 -6.07 -0.39 -25.94
CA LYS A 39 -4.98 0.50 -26.31
C LYS A 39 -5.16 1.87 -25.67
N GLY A 40 -4.06 2.53 -25.38
CA GLY A 40 -4.07 3.91 -24.86
C GLY A 40 -3.15 4.14 -23.67
N THR A 41 -3.40 5.22 -22.95
CA THR A 41 -2.55 5.65 -21.84
C THR A 41 -3.31 5.77 -20.53
N VAL A 42 -2.64 5.50 -19.40
CA VAL A 42 -3.11 5.83 -18.05
C VAL A 42 -2.02 6.64 -17.34
N LYS A 43 -2.37 7.83 -16.91
CA LYS A 43 -1.48 8.71 -16.14
C LYS A 43 -1.85 8.65 -14.67
N ILE A 44 -0.89 8.31 -13.82
CA ILE A 44 -1.06 8.15 -12.38
C ILE A 44 -0.09 9.09 -11.67
N SER A 45 -0.55 9.83 -10.65
CA SER A 45 0.34 10.66 -9.84
C SER A 45 -0.02 10.68 -8.36
N GLY A 46 0.86 11.19 -7.51
CA GLY A 46 0.54 11.54 -6.14
C GLY A 46 1.30 10.76 -5.06
N GLY A 47 0.58 10.06 -4.20
CA GLY A 47 1.12 9.42 -3.00
C GLY A 47 2.30 8.48 -3.26
N THR A 48 3.47 8.80 -2.69
CA THR A 48 4.70 8.03 -2.95
C THR A 48 4.74 6.66 -2.25
N ALA A 49 3.88 6.41 -1.26
CA ALA A 49 3.71 5.08 -0.67
C ALA A 49 3.13 4.07 -1.68
N HIS A 50 2.34 4.55 -2.65
CA HIS A 50 1.66 3.72 -3.66
C HIS A 50 2.61 3.19 -4.75
N ILE A 51 3.73 3.89 -4.98
CA ILE A 51 4.62 3.64 -6.13
C ILE A 51 5.03 2.19 -6.30
N PRO A 52 5.41 1.41 -5.27
CA PRO A 52 5.80 0.02 -5.44
C PRO A 52 4.70 -0.85 -6.05
N VAL A 53 3.45 -0.70 -5.57
CA VAL A 53 2.29 -1.45 -6.09
C VAL A 53 1.92 -0.98 -7.49
N MET A 54 1.85 0.34 -7.71
CA MET A 54 1.49 0.91 -9.01
C MET A 54 2.47 0.50 -10.10
N LYS A 55 3.77 0.49 -9.80
CA LYS A 55 4.81 0.05 -10.75
C LYS A 55 4.70 -1.43 -11.09
N GLU A 56 4.46 -2.28 -10.11
CA GLU A 56 4.30 -3.72 -10.34
C GLU A 56 3.03 -4.01 -11.16
N ALA A 57 1.90 -3.40 -10.80
CA ALA A 57 0.66 -3.52 -11.56
C ALA A 57 0.83 -3.04 -13.01
N ALA A 58 1.41 -1.85 -13.20
CA ALA A 58 1.68 -1.29 -14.52
C ALA A 58 2.60 -2.20 -15.35
N LYS A 59 3.67 -2.74 -14.74
CA LYS A 59 4.59 -3.68 -15.40
C LYS A 59 3.84 -4.90 -15.91
N ARG A 60 3.01 -5.55 -15.08
CA ARG A 60 2.25 -6.74 -15.47
C ARG A 60 1.28 -6.43 -16.61
N ILE A 61 0.52 -5.33 -16.51
CA ILE A 61 -0.42 -4.92 -17.54
C ILE A 61 0.29 -4.64 -18.87
N MET A 62 1.37 -3.85 -18.85
CA MET A 62 2.12 -3.51 -20.06
C MET A 62 2.90 -4.69 -20.65
N THR A 63 3.25 -5.70 -19.82
CA THR A 63 3.83 -6.96 -20.31
C THR A 63 2.77 -7.82 -21.01
N THR A 64 1.53 -7.81 -20.51
CA THR A 64 0.41 -8.55 -21.11
C THR A 64 -0.06 -7.87 -22.40
N ASN A 65 -0.04 -6.53 -22.45
CA ASN A 65 -0.46 -5.77 -23.63
C ASN A 65 0.41 -4.51 -23.79
N SER A 66 1.29 -4.53 -24.78
CA SER A 66 2.23 -3.43 -25.09
C SER A 66 1.59 -2.18 -25.70
N ASP A 67 0.32 -2.27 -26.16
CA ASP A 67 -0.43 -1.12 -26.69
C ASP A 67 -0.95 -0.20 -25.59
N ILE A 68 -0.78 -0.62 -24.32
CA ILE A 68 -1.11 0.19 -23.14
C ILE A 68 0.16 0.84 -22.60
N GLN A 69 0.10 2.14 -22.33
CA GLN A 69 1.16 2.93 -21.71
C GLN A 69 0.68 3.42 -20.33
N ILE A 70 1.41 3.09 -19.26
CA ILE A 70 1.09 3.54 -17.91
C ILE A 70 2.25 4.34 -17.35
N SER A 71 2.00 5.62 -17.05
CA SER A 71 2.98 6.51 -16.43
C SER A 71 2.66 6.77 -14.96
N ILE A 72 3.69 6.76 -14.10
CA ILE A 72 3.54 6.92 -12.66
C ILE A 72 4.49 8.01 -12.16
N ALA A 73 3.93 9.03 -11.52
CA ALA A 73 4.66 10.13 -10.91
C ALA A 73 4.39 10.23 -9.41
N GLY A 74 5.36 10.72 -8.64
CA GLY A 74 5.20 11.04 -7.22
C GLY A 74 4.56 12.41 -6.98
N GLY A 75 4.95 13.08 -5.87
CA GLY A 75 4.53 14.42 -5.52
C GLY A 75 3.71 14.52 -4.23
N GLY A 76 3.27 13.38 -3.67
CA GLY A 76 2.46 13.35 -2.45
C GLY A 76 0.96 13.41 -2.69
N SER A 77 0.20 13.19 -1.63
CA SER A 77 -1.27 13.07 -1.70
C SER A 77 -1.96 14.31 -2.23
N GLY A 78 -1.51 15.50 -1.80
CA GLY A 78 -2.09 16.76 -2.24
C GLY A 78 -1.91 17.00 -3.74
N VAL A 79 -0.74 16.62 -4.29
CA VAL A 79 -0.46 16.70 -5.74
C VAL A 79 -1.39 15.75 -6.49
N GLY A 80 -1.49 14.47 -6.08
CA GLY A 80 -2.37 13.50 -6.73
C GLY A 80 -3.83 13.93 -6.75
N ILE A 81 -4.34 14.38 -5.60
CA ILE A 81 -5.72 14.89 -5.46
C ILE A 81 -5.96 16.09 -6.39
N LYS A 82 -5.03 17.04 -6.42
CA LYS A 82 -5.15 18.24 -7.27
C LYS A 82 -5.11 17.88 -8.75
N GLN A 83 -4.12 17.11 -9.17
CA GLN A 83 -3.90 16.79 -10.59
C GLN A 83 -5.07 15.97 -11.17
N VAL A 84 -5.60 14.98 -10.44
CA VAL A 84 -6.77 14.24 -10.90
C VAL A 84 -8.01 15.13 -10.94
N GLY A 85 -8.20 16.00 -9.95
CA GLY A 85 -9.31 16.94 -9.92
C GLY A 85 -9.30 17.95 -11.08
N GLU A 86 -8.11 18.37 -11.51
CA GLU A 86 -7.90 19.26 -12.65
C GLU A 86 -7.88 18.50 -14.01
N GLY A 87 -7.98 17.17 -14.00
CA GLY A 87 -7.97 16.33 -15.22
C GLY A 87 -6.60 16.21 -15.89
N LEU A 88 -5.51 16.49 -15.16
CA LEU A 88 -4.13 16.37 -15.66
C LEU A 88 -3.62 14.92 -15.63
N VAL A 89 -4.22 14.09 -14.78
CA VAL A 89 -3.98 12.65 -14.68
C VAL A 89 -5.30 11.90 -14.54
N ASP A 90 -5.29 10.61 -14.88
CA ASP A 90 -6.49 9.77 -14.82
C ASP A 90 -6.74 9.26 -13.40
N ILE A 91 -5.66 9.00 -12.64
CA ILE A 91 -5.71 8.48 -11.27
C ILE A 91 -4.79 9.30 -10.37
N GLY A 92 -5.36 9.83 -9.29
CA GLY A 92 -4.66 10.59 -8.25
C GLY A 92 -4.52 9.77 -6.98
N ASN A 93 -3.31 9.30 -6.65
CA ASN A 93 -3.06 8.51 -5.45
C ASN A 93 -2.93 9.36 -4.20
N SER A 94 -3.55 8.93 -3.09
CA SER A 94 -3.44 9.60 -1.81
C SER A 94 -3.33 8.63 -0.63
N GLY A 95 -2.35 8.84 0.24
CA GLY A 95 -2.15 8.12 1.50
C GLY A 95 -2.84 8.81 2.69
N ARG A 96 -3.82 9.63 2.42
CA ARG A 96 -4.81 10.19 3.34
C ARG A 96 -6.15 10.25 2.63
N LYS A 97 -7.24 10.22 3.39
CA LYS A 97 -8.56 10.51 2.82
C LYS A 97 -8.57 11.97 2.31
N PRO A 98 -9.02 12.23 1.08
CA PRO A 98 -9.33 13.58 0.65
C PRO A 98 -10.31 14.26 1.60
N THR A 99 -10.17 15.57 1.82
CA THR A 99 -11.10 16.35 2.63
C THR A 99 -12.45 16.52 1.90
N ASP A 100 -13.51 16.80 2.64
CA ASP A 100 -14.83 17.01 2.03
C ASP A 100 -14.83 18.18 1.05
N MET A 101 -14.02 19.22 1.30
CA MET A 101 -13.80 20.33 0.37
C MET A 101 -13.12 19.86 -0.92
N GLU A 102 -12.07 19.00 -0.83
CA GLU A 102 -11.40 18.43 -2.00
C GLU A 102 -12.35 17.53 -2.80
N ILE A 103 -13.12 16.67 -2.10
CA ILE A 103 -14.11 15.79 -2.74
C ILE A 103 -15.13 16.61 -3.52
N LYS A 104 -15.71 17.62 -2.88
CA LYS A 104 -16.73 18.49 -3.51
C LYS A 104 -16.13 19.30 -4.66
N LYS A 105 -14.98 19.95 -4.43
CA LYS A 105 -14.32 20.82 -5.43
C LYS A 105 -13.95 20.07 -6.70
N TYR A 106 -13.41 18.87 -6.55
CA TYR A 106 -12.86 18.09 -7.66
C TYR A 106 -13.75 16.92 -8.08
N GLN A 107 -14.94 16.79 -7.49
CA GLN A 107 -15.91 15.71 -7.78
C GLN A 107 -15.26 14.32 -7.67
N LEU A 108 -14.49 14.10 -6.59
CA LEU A 108 -13.69 12.90 -6.47
C LEU A 108 -14.52 11.65 -6.14
N LYS A 109 -14.19 10.54 -6.81
CA LYS A 109 -14.49 9.18 -6.39
C LYS A 109 -13.24 8.57 -5.77
N MET A 110 -13.41 7.88 -4.66
CA MET A 110 -12.29 7.34 -3.87
C MET A 110 -12.37 5.82 -3.81
N PHE A 111 -11.27 5.18 -4.13
CA PHE A 111 -11.11 3.73 -4.10
C PHE A 111 -10.02 3.39 -3.10
N LYS A 112 -10.42 2.96 -1.89
CA LYS A 112 -9.47 2.49 -0.87
C LYS A 112 -9.13 1.04 -1.19
N TRP A 113 -7.90 0.75 -1.59
CA TRP A 113 -7.48 -0.57 -2.02
C TRP A 113 -6.48 -1.27 -1.08
N ALA A 114 -5.94 -0.57 -0.09
CA ALA A 114 -5.07 -1.16 0.94
C ALA A 114 -5.09 -0.34 2.23
N ILE A 115 -4.56 -0.94 3.30
CA ILE A 115 -4.22 -0.30 4.57
C ILE A 115 -2.70 -0.31 4.72
N ASP A 116 -2.17 0.77 5.28
CA ASP A 116 -0.75 1.01 5.51
C ASP A 116 -0.53 1.58 6.91
N GLY A 117 0.64 1.33 7.49
CA GLY A 117 1.14 2.01 8.67
C GLY A 117 2.13 3.11 8.30
N VAL A 118 2.31 4.09 9.18
CA VAL A 118 3.42 5.05 9.09
C VAL A 118 4.36 4.82 10.27
N GLY A 119 5.54 4.26 9.98
CA GLY A 119 6.54 3.90 10.98
C GLY A 119 7.59 5.00 11.14
N VAL A 120 7.98 5.26 12.38
CA VAL A 120 9.19 6.02 12.68
C VAL A 120 10.39 5.15 12.42
N VAL A 121 11.43 5.71 11.81
CA VAL A 121 12.64 5.01 11.43
C VAL A 121 13.88 5.81 11.81
N VAL A 122 14.93 5.06 12.14
CA VAL A 122 16.29 5.58 12.37
C VAL A 122 17.28 4.74 11.54
N ASN A 123 18.53 5.18 11.50
CA ASN A 123 19.60 4.38 10.90
C ASN A 123 19.75 3.05 11.65
N PRO A 124 20.10 1.94 10.98
CA PRO A 124 20.33 0.64 11.63
C PRO A 124 21.39 0.67 12.73
N GLU A 125 22.40 1.52 12.63
CA GLU A 125 23.48 1.67 13.63
C GLU A 125 23.05 2.47 14.87
N ASN A 126 21.93 3.22 14.81
CA ASN A 126 21.42 3.96 15.96
C ASN A 126 20.96 2.97 17.04
N LYS A 127 21.41 3.19 18.29
CA LYS A 127 21.10 2.31 19.42
C LYS A 127 19.70 2.56 20.00
N VAL A 128 19.09 3.72 19.74
CA VAL A 128 17.75 4.07 20.23
C VAL A 128 16.71 3.49 19.27
N LYS A 129 16.11 2.36 19.64
CA LYS A 129 15.09 1.63 18.85
C LYS A 129 13.69 1.69 19.46
N ALA A 130 13.56 2.39 20.58
CA ALA A 130 12.26 2.58 21.25
C ALA A 130 12.17 4.00 21.81
N LEU A 131 11.00 4.60 21.67
CA LEU A 131 10.67 5.93 22.17
C LEU A 131 9.27 5.89 22.77
N SER A 132 9.03 6.73 23.78
CA SER A 132 7.67 7.10 24.13
C SER A 132 7.11 8.10 23.10
N ASN A 133 5.79 8.21 23.03
CA ASN A 133 5.16 9.21 22.17
C ASN A 133 5.56 10.63 22.57
N ALA A 134 5.70 10.91 23.89
CA ALA A 134 6.18 12.21 24.40
C ALA A 134 7.59 12.53 23.91
N GLN A 135 8.52 11.56 23.98
CA GLN A 135 9.89 11.74 23.46
C GLN A 135 9.89 12.01 21.96
N LEU A 136 9.03 11.33 21.19
CA LEU A 136 8.89 11.56 19.75
C LEU A 136 8.43 13.01 19.47
N ILE A 137 7.45 13.50 20.20
CA ILE A 137 6.95 14.89 20.10
C ILE A 137 8.09 15.87 20.42
N ASP A 138 8.83 15.64 21.49
CA ASP A 138 9.92 16.52 21.91
C ASP A 138 11.11 16.49 20.92
N ILE A 139 11.41 15.37 20.28
CA ILE A 139 12.40 15.28 19.20
C ILE A 139 11.94 16.12 18.00
N PHE A 140 10.71 15.88 17.53
CA PHE A 140 10.23 16.57 16.33
C PHE A 140 10.00 18.08 16.54
N SER A 141 9.72 18.51 17.75
CA SER A 141 9.66 19.94 18.10
C SER A 141 11.05 20.58 18.33
N GLY A 142 12.11 19.77 18.43
CA GLY A 142 13.48 20.23 18.69
C GLY A 142 13.78 20.51 20.16
N LYS A 143 12.93 20.09 21.10
CA LYS A 143 13.21 20.18 22.55
C LYS A 143 14.24 19.14 22.99
N ILE A 144 14.21 17.94 22.41
CA ILE A 144 15.26 16.93 22.53
C ILE A 144 16.02 16.95 21.20
N ASP A 145 17.27 17.38 21.23
CA ASP A 145 18.10 17.55 20.03
C ASP A 145 19.41 16.73 20.08
N ASN A 146 19.59 15.91 21.12
CA ASN A 146 20.75 15.04 21.27
C ASN A 146 20.36 13.63 21.67
N TRP A 147 20.92 12.63 20.98
CA TRP A 147 20.65 11.22 21.24
C TRP A 147 21.04 10.76 22.65
N LYS A 148 22.03 11.40 23.31
CA LYS A 148 22.44 11.06 24.70
C LYS A 148 21.31 11.18 25.70
N ASP A 149 20.39 12.12 25.49
CA ASP A 149 19.24 12.34 26.38
C ASP A 149 18.24 11.16 26.33
N LEU A 150 18.42 10.28 25.34
CA LEU A 150 17.64 9.05 25.09
C LEU A 150 18.46 7.77 25.27
N GLY A 151 19.64 7.86 25.90
CA GLY A 151 20.55 6.73 26.12
C GLY A 151 21.37 6.31 24.89
N GLY A 152 21.40 7.15 23.86
CA GLY A 152 22.21 6.98 22.65
C GLY A 152 23.59 7.64 22.77
N LEU A 153 24.21 7.88 21.61
CA LEU A 153 25.50 8.55 21.50
C LEU A 153 25.36 10.07 21.79
N ASP A 154 26.43 10.73 22.27
CA ASP A 154 26.49 12.20 22.36
C ASP A 154 26.65 12.81 20.96
N LYS A 155 25.51 12.86 20.24
CA LYS A 155 25.38 13.35 18.87
C LYS A 155 24.04 14.05 18.70
N SER A 156 24.04 15.14 17.93
CA SER A 156 22.79 15.85 17.59
C SER A 156 21.85 14.97 16.77
N ILE A 157 20.56 15.14 16.99
CA ILE A 157 19.50 14.45 16.24
C ILE A 157 19.23 15.22 14.95
N ASN A 158 19.37 14.56 13.81
CA ASN A 158 18.98 15.10 12.52
C ASN A 158 17.52 14.70 12.20
N VAL A 159 16.60 15.63 12.36
CA VAL A 159 15.18 15.39 12.09
C VAL A 159 14.93 15.50 10.58
N TYR A 160 14.25 14.49 10.02
CA TYR A 160 13.80 14.47 8.63
C TYR A 160 12.29 14.51 8.54
N THR A 161 11.78 15.35 7.67
CA THR A 161 10.32 15.50 7.45
C THR A 161 9.99 15.63 5.98
N ARG A 162 8.70 15.74 5.69
CA ARG A 162 8.10 15.88 4.36
C ARG A 162 7.37 17.21 4.24
N ASP A 163 7.14 17.65 3.02
CA ASP A 163 6.30 18.82 2.73
C ASP A 163 4.82 18.61 3.12
N LYS A 164 4.03 19.71 3.10
CA LYS A 164 2.60 19.69 3.47
C LYS A 164 1.71 18.93 2.48
N ALA A 165 2.16 18.67 1.25
CA ALA A 165 1.43 17.86 0.28
C ALA A 165 1.54 16.34 0.56
N SER A 166 2.49 15.93 1.41
CA SER A 166 2.72 14.54 1.77
C SER A 166 1.60 13.98 2.65
N GLY A 167 0.89 12.95 2.16
CA GLY A 167 -0.07 12.21 2.98
C GLY A 167 0.59 11.41 4.10
N THR A 168 1.86 10.98 3.95
CA THR A 168 2.61 10.33 5.02
C THR A 168 2.89 11.30 6.15
N ARG A 169 3.28 12.56 5.82
CA ARG A 169 3.43 13.62 6.80
C ARG A 169 2.11 13.95 7.50
N ASP A 170 1.02 14.07 6.77
CA ASP A 170 -0.30 14.39 7.33
C ASP A 170 -0.72 13.35 8.38
N VAL A 171 -0.55 12.06 8.09
CA VAL A 171 -0.87 10.98 9.02
C VAL A 171 0.08 10.94 10.21
N PHE A 172 1.39 11.08 9.98
CA PHE A 172 2.39 11.18 11.05
C PHE A 172 2.08 12.36 11.97
N TRP A 173 1.89 13.54 11.41
CA TRP A 173 1.62 14.77 12.17
C TRP A 173 0.36 14.69 13.03
N LYS A 174 -0.72 14.09 12.49
CA LYS A 174 -1.98 13.93 13.20
C LYS A 174 -1.98 12.84 14.26
N LYS A 175 -1.30 11.73 13.98
CA LYS A 175 -1.44 10.50 14.78
C LYS A 175 -0.22 10.16 15.63
N ALA A 176 0.97 10.58 15.21
CA ALA A 176 2.20 10.28 15.93
C ALA A 176 2.62 11.45 16.85
N ILE A 177 2.43 12.69 16.41
CA ILE A 177 2.83 13.86 17.18
C ILE A 177 1.66 14.81 17.52
N ASP A 178 0.43 14.29 17.45
CA ASP A 178 -0.82 14.99 17.83
C ASP A 178 -0.90 16.45 17.32
N LYS A 179 -0.55 16.65 16.05
CA LYS A 179 -0.47 17.95 15.38
C LYS A 179 0.56 18.92 16.04
N GLY A 180 1.50 18.37 16.80
CA GLY A 180 2.59 19.12 17.41
C GLY A 180 3.47 19.83 16.38
N GLU A 181 4.35 20.65 16.90
CA GLU A 181 5.32 21.39 16.10
C GLU A 181 6.35 20.44 15.46
N ILE A 182 6.80 20.80 14.25
CA ILE A 182 7.98 20.20 13.63
C ILE A 182 8.99 21.33 13.48
N THR A 183 10.16 21.15 14.08
CA THR A 183 11.24 22.13 14.09
C THR A 183 11.56 22.65 12.69
N ASP A 184 11.83 23.93 12.55
CA ASP A 184 12.26 24.57 11.30
C ASP A 184 13.65 24.12 10.84
N LYS A 185 14.45 23.50 11.74
CA LYS A 185 15.73 22.87 11.44
C LYS A 185 15.60 21.50 10.77
N ALA A 186 14.37 20.95 10.63
CA ALA A 186 14.16 19.65 10.03
C ALA A 186 14.54 19.63 8.53
N ASN A 187 15.21 18.57 8.11
CA ASN A 187 15.58 18.33 6.73
C ASN A 187 14.35 17.86 5.92
N PHE A 188 14.10 18.47 4.77
CA PHE A 188 12.96 18.12 3.92
C PHE A 188 13.34 17.12 2.85
N VAL A 189 12.54 16.06 2.70
CA VAL A 189 12.68 15.05 1.66
C VAL A 189 11.38 14.85 0.90
N VAL A 190 11.48 14.51 -0.40
CA VAL A 190 10.33 14.57 -1.34
C VAL A 190 9.50 13.29 -1.43
N SER A 191 9.96 12.15 -0.88
CA SER A 191 9.28 10.86 -1.03
C SER A 191 9.58 9.89 0.11
N ASN A 192 8.82 8.79 0.22
CA ASN A 192 9.18 7.69 1.14
C ASN A 192 10.54 7.08 0.78
N GLY A 193 10.84 6.90 -0.51
CA GLY A 193 12.15 6.42 -0.94
C GLY A 193 13.29 7.37 -0.56
N ALA A 194 13.11 8.70 -0.76
CA ALA A 194 14.10 9.69 -0.36
C ALA A 194 14.28 9.75 1.16
N MET A 195 13.20 9.59 1.95
CA MET A 195 13.29 9.48 3.40
C MET A 195 14.11 8.26 3.82
N LYS A 196 13.80 7.09 3.25
CA LYS A 196 14.54 5.86 3.52
C LYS A 196 16.03 6.03 3.18
N SER A 197 16.34 6.58 2.01
CA SER A 197 17.73 6.85 1.60
C SER A 197 18.43 7.85 2.52
N ALA A 198 17.77 8.92 2.96
CA ALA A 198 18.35 9.89 3.87
C ALA A 198 18.69 9.25 5.22
N ILE A 199 17.76 8.48 5.80
CA ILE A 199 17.97 7.83 7.09
C ILE A 199 19.04 6.72 7.02
N SER A 200 19.10 5.96 5.92
CA SER A 200 20.12 4.91 5.74
C SER A 200 21.55 5.47 5.64
N ASN A 201 21.70 6.71 5.17
CA ASN A 201 23.00 7.38 5.04
C ASN A 201 23.35 8.32 6.20
N ASP A 202 22.46 8.50 7.18
CA ASP A 202 22.68 9.37 8.33
C ASP A 202 22.53 8.59 9.65
N PRO A 203 23.65 8.22 10.30
CA PRO A 203 23.63 7.48 11.58
C PRO A 203 22.86 8.18 12.71
N TYR A 204 22.64 9.48 12.59
CA TYR A 204 21.98 10.31 13.60
C TYR A 204 20.58 10.78 13.17
N GLY A 205 20.12 10.32 12.01
CA GLY A 205 18.85 10.69 11.45
C GLY A 205 17.66 9.98 12.11
N ILE A 206 16.55 10.73 12.23
CA ILE A 206 15.22 10.20 12.55
C ILE A 206 14.21 10.73 11.54
N GLY A 207 13.32 9.87 11.09
CA GLY A 207 12.27 10.22 10.14
C GLY A 207 11.10 9.25 10.21
N TYR A 208 10.24 9.28 9.19
CA TYR A 208 9.07 8.40 9.13
C TYR A 208 8.76 8.00 7.68
N VAL A 209 8.36 6.76 7.51
CA VAL A 209 8.01 6.18 6.21
C VAL A 209 6.74 5.34 6.30
N SER A 210 6.14 5.04 5.16
CA SER A 210 5.18 3.94 5.03
C SER A 210 5.84 2.63 5.46
N VAL A 211 5.12 1.82 6.25
CA VAL A 211 5.64 0.53 6.75
C VAL A 211 6.07 -0.38 5.59
N GLY A 212 5.38 -0.36 4.45
CA GLY A 212 5.79 -1.07 3.25
C GLY A 212 7.11 -0.61 2.61
N HIS A 213 7.74 0.45 3.13
CA HIS A 213 9.07 0.92 2.71
C HIS A 213 10.18 0.58 3.71
N ILE A 214 9.86 -0.06 4.84
CA ILE A 214 10.84 -0.47 5.84
C ILE A 214 11.48 -1.77 5.39
N ASP A 215 12.79 -1.76 5.25
CA ASP A 215 13.64 -2.91 4.99
C ASP A 215 14.92 -2.82 5.84
N GLU A 216 15.91 -3.67 5.59
CA GLU A 216 17.17 -3.72 6.33
C GLU A 216 18.00 -2.42 6.28
N SER A 217 17.70 -1.52 5.34
CA SER A 217 18.42 -0.24 5.21
C SER A 217 18.02 0.80 6.27
N VAL A 218 16.91 0.59 6.98
CA VAL A 218 16.43 1.45 8.06
C VAL A 218 15.85 0.62 9.20
N ALA A 219 16.02 1.08 10.44
CA ALA A 219 15.48 0.39 11.60
C ALA A 219 14.19 1.03 12.10
N PRO A 220 13.11 0.26 12.27
CA PRO A 220 11.88 0.74 12.86
C PRO A 220 12.07 1.07 14.35
N VAL A 221 11.42 2.14 14.80
CA VAL A 221 11.39 2.56 16.21
C VAL A 221 10.05 2.13 16.82
N ALA A 222 10.10 1.37 17.91
CA ALA A 222 8.91 1.08 18.70
C ALA A 222 8.39 2.34 19.37
N LEU A 223 7.11 2.62 19.29
CA LEU A 223 6.45 3.72 19.99
C LEU A 223 5.58 3.15 21.11
N ASP A 224 5.83 3.62 22.34
CA ASP A 224 5.16 3.08 23.55
C ASP A 224 5.19 1.54 23.58
N GLY A 225 6.33 0.94 23.20
CA GLY A 225 6.54 -0.50 23.16
C GLY A 225 5.96 -1.22 21.94
N VAL A 226 5.31 -0.52 20.99
CA VAL A 226 4.70 -1.14 19.80
C VAL A 226 5.53 -0.86 18.55
N VAL A 227 6.09 -1.91 17.94
CA VAL A 227 6.86 -1.82 16.69
C VAL A 227 5.93 -1.59 15.50
N PRO A 228 6.28 -0.72 14.53
CA PRO A 228 5.49 -0.49 13.31
C PRO A 228 5.62 -1.65 12.31
N THR A 229 4.94 -2.74 12.58
CA THR A 229 4.82 -3.90 11.69
C THR A 229 3.43 -3.96 11.08
N LEU A 230 3.30 -4.61 9.90
CA LEU A 230 1.99 -4.84 9.28
C LEU A 230 1.06 -5.62 10.21
N GLU A 231 1.59 -6.59 10.94
CA GLU A 231 0.81 -7.38 11.90
C GLU A 231 0.25 -6.50 13.03
N ASN A 232 1.07 -5.63 13.61
CA ASN A 232 0.62 -4.71 14.66
C ASN A 232 -0.37 -3.67 14.13
N VAL A 233 -0.23 -3.25 12.86
CA VAL A 233 -1.21 -2.39 12.18
C VAL A 233 -2.53 -3.14 11.97
N LYS A 234 -2.49 -4.37 11.45
CA LYS A 234 -3.66 -5.23 11.21
C LYS A 234 -4.43 -5.52 12.50
N GLN A 235 -3.72 -5.80 13.58
CA GLN A 235 -4.30 -6.05 14.91
C GLN A 235 -4.77 -4.76 15.61
N GLY A 236 -4.54 -3.59 15.01
CA GLY A 236 -4.88 -2.30 15.62
C GLY A 236 -4.03 -1.94 16.85
N LYS A 237 -2.94 -2.66 17.12
CA LYS A 237 -1.97 -2.33 18.17
C LYS A 237 -1.18 -1.08 17.81
N TYR A 238 -0.67 -1.00 16.58
CA TYR A 238 0.00 0.19 16.07
C TYR A 238 -1.03 1.16 15.48
N LYS A 239 -1.19 2.32 16.11
CA LYS A 239 -2.31 3.25 15.84
C LYS A 239 -2.06 4.20 14.66
N ILE A 240 -0.80 4.35 14.21
CA ILE A 240 -0.46 5.27 13.12
C ILE A 240 -0.68 4.54 11.78
N ALA A 241 -1.95 4.28 11.49
CA ALA A 241 -2.43 3.56 10.30
C ALA A 241 -3.30 4.45 9.42
N ARG A 242 -3.39 4.11 8.11
CA ARG A 242 -4.14 4.87 7.10
C ARG A 242 -4.67 3.96 5.99
N GLY A 243 -5.65 4.45 5.24
CA GLY A 243 -6.00 3.88 3.95
C GLY A 243 -5.09 4.42 2.84
N LEU A 244 -4.85 3.59 1.83
CA LEU A 244 -4.29 4.00 0.54
C LEU A 244 -5.42 4.09 -0.48
N TYR A 245 -5.54 5.25 -1.12
CA TYR A 245 -6.64 5.56 -2.02
C TYR A 245 -6.12 5.89 -3.41
N SER A 246 -6.76 5.32 -4.43
CA SER A 246 -6.73 5.85 -5.80
C SER A 246 -8.00 6.67 -6.00
N ASN A 247 -7.87 7.89 -6.51
CA ASN A 247 -8.98 8.79 -6.71
C ASN A 247 -9.13 9.09 -8.19
N THR A 248 -10.38 9.27 -8.65
CA THR A 248 -10.72 9.73 -10.01
C THR A 248 -11.62 10.95 -9.95
N LYS A 249 -11.66 11.73 -11.03
CA LYS A 249 -12.65 12.77 -11.21
C LYS A 249 -13.94 12.15 -11.74
N GLY A 250 -14.96 12.06 -10.90
CA GLY A 250 -16.18 11.31 -11.21
C GLY A 250 -15.96 9.80 -11.31
N GLU A 251 -16.90 9.09 -11.91
CA GLU A 251 -16.81 7.65 -12.13
C GLU A 251 -15.70 7.31 -13.12
N PRO A 252 -14.83 6.34 -12.81
CA PRO A 252 -13.78 5.93 -13.73
C PRO A 252 -14.36 5.21 -14.96
N SER A 253 -13.70 5.36 -16.09
CA SER A 253 -14.07 4.72 -17.35
C SER A 253 -12.84 4.17 -18.07
N GLY A 254 -13.03 3.36 -19.11
CA GLY A 254 -11.95 2.83 -19.95
C GLY A 254 -10.81 2.19 -19.15
N LEU A 255 -9.59 2.48 -19.52
CA LEU A 255 -8.39 1.91 -18.90
C LEU A 255 -8.22 2.29 -17.43
N SER A 256 -8.62 3.49 -17.02
CA SER A 256 -8.52 3.89 -15.60
C SER A 256 -9.46 3.08 -14.71
N LYS A 257 -10.68 2.75 -15.19
CA LYS A 257 -11.60 1.84 -14.50
C LYS A 257 -10.97 0.45 -14.37
N LYS A 258 -10.50 -0.13 -15.48
CA LYS A 258 -9.86 -1.45 -15.48
C LYS A 258 -8.64 -1.52 -14.57
N PHE A 259 -7.82 -0.46 -14.53
CA PHE A 259 -6.68 -0.39 -13.62
C PHE A 259 -7.12 -0.40 -12.16
N ILE A 260 -8.15 0.35 -11.80
CA ILE A 260 -8.70 0.34 -10.43
C ILE A 260 -9.27 -1.04 -10.10
N GLU A 261 -10.08 -1.64 -11.00
CA GLU A 261 -10.62 -2.99 -10.81
C GLU A 261 -9.51 -4.03 -10.65
N TYR A 262 -8.41 -3.91 -11.40
CA TYR A 262 -7.24 -4.76 -11.25
C TYR A 262 -6.61 -4.64 -9.85
N LEU A 263 -6.54 -3.44 -9.25
CA LEU A 263 -6.04 -3.29 -7.87
C LEU A 263 -6.90 -4.04 -6.84
N PHE A 264 -8.21 -4.22 -7.12
CA PHE A 264 -9.13 -4.96 -6.25
C PHE A 264 -9.22 -6.46 -6.59
N SER A 265 -8.66 -6.89 -7.70
CA SER A 265 -8.61 -8.30 -8.04
C SER A 265 -7.71 -9.09 -7.06
N PRO A 266 -7.89 -10.42 -6.96
CA PRO A 266 -7.00 -11.25 -6.14
C PRO A 266 -5.52 -11.03 -6.46
N GLU A 267 -5.17 -10.86 -7.74
CA GLU A 267 -3.80 -10.60 -8.17
C GLU A 267 -3.30 -9.21 -7.74
N GLY A 268 -4.12 -8.17 -7.89
CA GLY A 268 -3.79 -6.81 -7.43
C GLY A 268 -3.64 -6.74 -5.91
N GLN A 269 -4.49 -7.44 -5.16
CA GLN A 269 -4.40 -7.53 -3.71
C GLN A 269 -3.17 -8.34 -3.25
N GLN A 270 -2.77 -9.37 -4.02
CA GLN A 270 -1.51 -10.09 -3.77
C GLN A 270 -0.30 -9.18 -3.99
N ILE A 271 -0.30 -8.36 -5.07
CA ILE A 271 0.75 -7.34 -5.27
C ILE A 271 0.82 -6.40 -4.06
N ALA A 272 -0.33 -5.95 -3.54
CA ALA A 272 -0.35 -5.10 -2.35
C ALA A 272 0.29 -5.80 -1.14
N ALA A 273 -0.03 -7.06 -0.88
CA ALA A 273 0.56 -7.87 0.19
C ALA A 273 2.08 -8.02 0.01
N ASP A 274 2.54 -8.38 -1.18
CA ASP A 274 3.96 -8.60 -1.51
C ASP A 274 4.80 -7.31 -1.38
N LYS A 275 4.15 -6.14 -1.54
CA LYS A 275 4.79 -4.82 -1.38
C LYS A 275 4.64 -4.25 0.03
N GLY A 276 4.22 -5.05 1.00
CA GLY A 276 4.17 -4.67 2.40
C GLY A 276 2.98 -3.80 2.77
N PHE A 277 1.83 -4.04 2.17
CA PHE A 277 0.56 -3.41 2.54
C PHE A 277 -0.47 -4.45 2.97
N ILE A 278 -1.47 -4.03 3.72
CA ILE A 278 -2.57 -4.89 4.16
C ILE A 278 -3.67 -4.80 3.10
N PRO A 279 -3.97 -5.91 2.38
CA PRO A 279 -5.07 -5.97 1.45
C PRO A 279 -6.40 -5.64 2.12
N ILE A 280 -7.34 -5.12 1.33
CA ILE A 280 -8.74 -5.02 1.74
C ILE A 280 -9.53 -6.08 0.96
N GLN A 281 -10.19 -6.91 1.69
CA GLN A 281 -11.17 -7.86 1.11
C GLN A 281 -12.53 -7.19 1.05
#